data_30be969ad699001110f509a47e29092b
#
_entry.id   30be969ad699001110f509a47e29092b
#
_cell.length_a   1.000
_cell.length_b   1.000
_cell.length_c   1.000
_cell.angle_alpha   90.00
_cell.angle_beta   90.00
_cell.angle_gamma   90.00
#
_symmetry.space_group_name_H-M   'P 1'
#
loop_
_entity.id
_entity.type
_entity.pdbx_description
1 polymer ?
#
loop_
_entity_poly.entity_id
_entity_poly.type
_entity_poly.pdbx_seq_one_letter_code
_entity_poly.pdbx_strand_id
1 'polypeptide(L)'
;MLFHRGQLQQPAHLNSRSYPRPMKRLEDVKISTLDLVPVRHDKGPAESLRNSLNLAQHVEKLGYNRFWVAEHHNMDGIASSATAVLLAYLAGGTSTIRVGAGGIMLPNHAPLVVAEQFGTLASLYPDRIDLGLGRAPGSDQMTARALRRERSGSAEDFPDDVTELMEYLGPRTPDQKVIAVPGSGTNVPIWLLGSSLFSAQLAGMRGLPYAFASHFAPRYMHEAIRVYRNHFQPSAVLDKPYVMLGVPLSAADTDEQAEYLATSVYQRILALMRGHSLMQRPPVDSMDGLWLPHEREAVASFLGLAMVGGPEKIRAKLDVLLEQTDADELIFTCDMYKHEDRLRSYEILAQVAHG
;
A
#
# COMPACT_ATOMS: atom_id res chain seq x y z
N MET A 1 -22.27 54.38 15.85
CA MET A 1 -22.80 53.27 16.67
C MET A 1 -21.81 52.13 16.63
N LEU A 2 -21.43 51.68 17.81
CA LEU A 2 -20.24 50.90 18.16
C LEU A 2 -20.20 49.48 17.56
N PHE A 3 -19.10 49.18 16.87
CA PHE A 3 -18.72 47.79 16.52
C PHE A 3 -18.00 47.15 17.70
N HIS A 4 -18.60 46.10 18.27
CA HIS A 4 -17.94 45.24 19.23
C HIS A 4 -16.95 44.30 18.52
N ARG A 5 -15.68 44.46 18.86
CA ARG A 5 -14.62 43.48 18.52
C ARG A 5 -14.76 42.24 19.39
N GLY A 6 -15.18 41.13 18.82
CA GLY A 6 -15.09 39.81 19.47
C GLY A 6 -13.62 39.37 19.49
N GLN A 7 -13.08 39.15 20.69
CA GLN A 7 -11.77 38.56 20.93
C GLN A 7 -11.80 37.08 20.55
N LEU A 8 -10.96 36.69 19.60
CA LEU A 8 -10.65 35.29 19.31
C LEU A 8 -9.86 34.73 20.51
N GLN A 9 -10.48 33.87 21.28
CA GLN A 9 -9.80 33.04 22.28
C GLN A 9 -8.83 32.09 21.59
N GLN A 10 -7.55 32.19 21.96
CA GLN A 10 -6.52 31.23 21.57
C GLN A 10 -6.87 29.86 22.16
N PRO A 11 -6.74 28.75 21.40
CA PRO A 11 -6.95 27.43 21.94
C PRO A 11 -5.88 27.12 23.00
N ALA A 12 -6.33 26.58 24.13
CA ALA A 12 -5.49 26.17 25.24
C ALA A 12 -4.39 25.22 24.77
N HIS A 13 -3.14 25.50 25.20
CA HIS A 13 -1.99 24.61 25.04
C HIS A 13 -2.32 23.24 25.66
N LEU A 14 -2.61 22.26 24.81
CA LEU A 14 -2.65 20.86 25.18
C LEU A 14 -1.21 20.44 25.54
N ASN A 15 -0.94 20.36 26.84
CA ASN A 15 0.25 19.72 27.39
C ASN A 15 0.24 18.25 26.95
N SER A 16 0.96 17.92 25.86
CA SER A 16 1.27 16.56 25.50
C SER A 16 2.26 16.00 26.51
N ARG A 17 1.77 15.40 27.59
CA ARG A 17 2.58 14.47 28.38
C ARG A 17 2.82 13.26 27.51
N SER A 18 3.94 13.27 26.78
CA SER A 18 4.46 12.08 26.09
C SER A 18 4.96 11.12 27.19
N TYR A 19 4.12 10.19 27.61
CA TYR A 19 4.62 8.99 28.27
C TYR A 19 5.47 8.25 27.24
N PRO A 20 6.73 7.87 27.55
CA PRO A 20 7.50 7.03 26.65
C PRO A 20 6.73 5.71 26.47
N ARG A 21 6.18 5.50 25.29
CA ARG A 21 5.62 4.20 24.92
C ARG A 21 6.80 3.23 24.82
N PRO A 22 6.68 1.99 25.32
CA PRO A 22 7.69 0.98 25.04
C PRO A 22 7.83 0.85 23.52
N MET A 23 9.07 0.88 23.00
CA MET A 23 9.33 0.68 21.57
C MET A 23 8.74 -0.66 21.14
N LYS A 24 8.03 -0.66 20.02
CA LYS A 24 7.55 -1.91 19.42
C LYS A 24 8.73 -2.71 18.95
N ARG A 25 8.76 -3.99 19.29
CA ARG A 25 9.71 -4.95 18.74
C ARG A 25 9.12 -5.52 17.45
N LEU A 26 9.97 -6.01 16.56
CA LEU A 26 9.54 -6.55 15.27
C LEU A 26 8.49 -7.68 15.43
N GLU A 27 8.64 -8.50 16.45
CA GLU A 27 7.72 -9.58 16.80
C GLU A 27 6.30 -9.11 17.24
N ASP A 28 6.17 -7.84 17.62
CA ASP A 28 4.90 -7.21 17.99
C ASP A 28 4.22 -6.52 16.79
N VAL A 29 4.90 -6.44 15.64
CA VAL A 29 4.45 -5.73 14.44
C VAL A 29 3.95 -6.72 13.38
N LYS A 30 2.78 -6.47 12.83
CA LYS A 30 2.24 -7.30 11.76
C LYS A 30 3.05 -7.12 10.47
N ILE A 31 3.32 -8.22 9.77
CA ILE A 31 3.91 -8.21 8.44
C ILE A 31 2.89 -8.60 7.39
N SER A 32 2.93 -7.93 6.26
CA SER A 32 1.97 -8.05 5.16
C SER A 32 2.66 -7.97 3.80
N THR A 33 1.97 -8.33 2.74
CA THR A 33 2.49 -8.34 1.37
C THR A 33 1.67 -7.42 0.48
N LEU A 34 2.36 -6.58 -0.31
CA LEU A 34 1.78 -5.84 -1.44
C LEU A 34 2.39 -6.38 -2.73
N ASP A 35 1.57 -6.97 -3.58
CA ASP A 35 1.99 -7.50 -4.86
C ASP A 35 1.54 -6.59 -6.02
N LEU A 36 2.49 -6.19 -6.86
CA LEU A 36 2.22 -5.47 -8.09
C LEU A 36 1.97 -6.42 -9.26
N VAL A 37 2.05 -7.72 -9.04
CA VAL A 37 1.95 -8.78 -10.05
C VAL A 37 2.92 -8.52 -11.22
N PRO A 38 4.24 -8.48 -10.93
CA PRO A 38 5.22 -8.07 -11.91
C PRO A 38 5.30 -9.04 -13.09
N VAL A 39 5.41 -8.48 -14.31
CA VAL A 39 5.52 -9.24 -15.56
C VAL A 39 6.98 -9.31 -15.99
N ARG A 40 7.45 -10.52 -16.22
CA ARG A 40 8.80 -10.78 -16.73
C ARG A 40 8.86 -10.57 -18.25
N HIS A 41 10.01 -10.12 -18.75
CA HIS A 41 10.23 -9.86 -20.20
C HIS A 41 10.13 -11.14 -21.06
N ASP A 42 10.39 -12.31 -20.47
CA ASP A 42 10.39 -13.63 -21.15
C ASP A 42 9.09 -14.42 -20.91
N LYS A 43 8.13 -13.85 -20.18
CA LYS A 43 6.87 -14.48 -19.78
C LYS A 43 5.67 -13.54 -19.96
N GLY A 44 4.49 -14.09 -19.93
CA GLY A 44 3.27 -13.30 -20.09
C GLY A 44 2.54 -13.05 -18.75
N PRO A 45 1.52 -12.16 -18.76
CA PRO A 45 0.74 -11.82 -17.56
C PRO A 45 0.07 -13.03 -16.90
N ALA A 46 -0.31 -14.05 -17.67
CA ALA A 46 -0.96 -15.24 -17.12
C ALA A 46 -0.07 -16.01 -16.14
N GLU A 47 1.25 -16.04 -16.34
CA GLU A 47 2.19 -16.61 -15.38
C GLU A 47 2.26 -15.76 -14.12
N SER A 48 2.38 -14.43 -14.28
CA SER A 48 2.43 -13.48 -13.16
C SER A 48 1.18 -13.57 -12.27
N LEU A 49 -0.01 -13.72 -12.84
CA LEU A 49 -1.26 -13.89 -12.10
C LEU A 49 -1.27 -15.22 -11.31
N ARG A 50 -0.79 -16.32 -11.90
CA ARG A 50 -0.64 -17.60 -11.15
C ARG A 50 0.40 -17.51 -10.04
N ASN A 51 1.53 -16.83 -10.30
CA ASN A 51 2.56 -16.59 -9.32
C ASN A 51 2.06 -15.74 -8.14
N SER A 52 1.18 -14.75 -8.41
CA SER A 52 0.53 -13.96 -7.36
C SER A 52 -0.32 -14.83 -6.43
N LEU A 53 -1.13 -15.76 -6.96
CA LEU A 53 -1.87 -16.71 -6.13
C LEU A 53 -0.93 -17.65 -5.35
N ASN A 54 0.09 -18.20 -6.01
CA ASN A 54 1.06 -19.04 -5.32
C ASN A 54 1.79 -18.29 -4.19
N LEU A 55 2.17 -17.02 -4.41
CA LEU A 55 2.75 -16.17 -3.38
C LEU A 55 1.75 -15.93 -2.24
N ALA A 56 0.47 -15.61 -2.54
CA ALA A 56 -0.55 -15.41 -1.51
C ALA A 56 -0.72 -16.65 -0.61
N GLN A 57 -0.78 -17.84 -1.21
CA GLN A 57 -0.83 -19.13 -0.49
C GLN A 57 0.44 -19.39 0.33
N HIS A 58 1.58 -18.95 -0.18
CA HIS A 58 2.86 -19.15 0.49
C HIS A 58 2.97 -18.25 1.74
N VAL A 59 2.70 -16.96 1.60
CA VAL A 59 2.76 -16.03 2.74
C VAL A 59 1.63 -16.27 3.75
N GLU A 60 0.48 -16.81 3.32
CA GLU A 60 -0.56 -17.29 4.23
C GLU A 60 -0.03 -18.37 5.19
N LYS A 61 0.70 -19.36 4.66
CA LYS A 61 1.33 -20.43 5.47
C LYS A 61 2.42 -19.91 6.41
N LEU A 62 3.05 -18.80 6.05
CA LEU A 62 4.08 -18.16 6.87
C LEU A 62 3.49 -17.20 7.94
N GLY A 63 2.15 -17.07 8.02
CA GLY A 63 1.49 -16.26 9.04
C GLY A 63 1.44 -14.77 8.74
N TYR A 64 1.61 -14.34 7.49
CA TYR A 64 1.40 -12.95 7.10
C TYR A 64 -0.03 -12.50 7.35
N ASN A 65 -0.19 -11.24 7.79
CA ASN A 65 -1.49 -10.72 8.19
C ASN A 65 -2.40 -10.45 6.98
N ARG A 66 -1.87 -9.89 5.88
CA ARG A 66 -2.64 -9.59 4.67
C ARG A 66 -1.82 -9.67 3.39
N PHE A 67 -2.54 -9.88 2.29
CA PHE A 67 -2.03 -9.84 0.92
C PHE A 67 -2.83 -8.82 0.13
N TRP A 68 -2.20 -7.71 -0.22
CA TRP A 68 -2.82 -6.67 -1.04
C TRP A 68 -2.25 -6.68 -2.45
N VAL A 69 -3.04 -6.24 -3.41
CA VAL A 69 -2.59 -5.98 -4.77
C VAL A 69 -2.79 -4.51 -5.14
N ALA A 70 -1.87 -3.96 -5.91
CA ALA A 70 -1.95 -2.60 -6.39
C ALA A 70 -2.95 -2.46 -7.56
N GLU A 71 -3.28 -1.21 -7.93
CA GLU A 71 -3.96 -0.87 -9.19
C GLU A 71 -3.05 0.03 -10.02
N HIS A 72 -2.62 -0.47 -11.17
CA HIS A 72 -1.90 0.33 -12.16
C HIS A 72 -2.42 0.04 -13.57
N HIS A 73 -2.50 1.08 -14.38
CA HIS A 73 -3.00 0.98 -15.76
C HIS A 73 -1.94 1.45 -16.73
N ASN A 74 -1.96 0.91 -17.96
CA ASN A 74 -1.06 1.25 -19.05
C ASN A 74 0.44 1.06 -18.69
N MET A 75 0.74 0.03 -17.89
CA MET A 75 2.10 -0.36 -17.50
C MET A 75 2.33 -1.82 -17.86
N ASP A 76 3.17 -2.08 -18.86
CA ASP A 76 3.42 -3.41 -19.43
C ASP A 76 4.06 -4.40 -18.44
N GLY A 77 4.75 -3.90 -17.43
CA GLY A 77 5.41 -4.69 -16.39
C GLY A 77 4.55 -4.97 -15.15
N ILE A 78 3.24 -4.61 -15.16
CA ILE A 78 2.34 -4.77 -14.02
C ILE A 78 1.01 -5.36 -14.49
N ALA A 79 0.61 -6.52 -13.93
CA ALA A 79 -0.62 -7.20 -14.33
C ALA A 79 -1.81 -6.97 -13.39
N SER A 80 -1.69 -6.12 -12.34
CA SER A 80 -2.74 -5.88 -11.34
C SER A 80 -3.68 -4.72 -11.67
N SER A 81 -4.06 -4.55 -12.95
CA SER A 81 -4.97 -3.44 -13.35
C SER A 81 -6.44 -3.69 -12.99
N ALA A 82 -6.93 -4.92 -13.12
CA ALA A 82 -8.31 -5.27 -12.76
C ALA A 82 -8.36 -5.80 -11.31
N THR A 83 -8.10 -4.92 -10.34
CA THR A 83 -7.83 -5.27 -8.95
C THR A 83 -8.94 -6.11 -8.32
N ALA A 84 -10.21 -5.71 -8.41
CA ALA A 84 -11.32 -6.46 -7.81
C ALA A 84 -11.48 -7.89 -8.40
N VAL A 85 -11.23 -8.06 -9.71
CA VAL A 85 -11.26 -9.39 -10.36
C VAL A 85 -10.13 -10.27 -9.84
N LEU A 86 -8.93 -9.71 -9.71
CA LEU A 86 -7.78 -10.44 -9.18
C LEU A 86 -7.98 -10.79 -7.70
N LEU A 87 -8.57 -9.90 -6.90
CA LEU A 87 -8.88 -10.19 -5.49
C LEU A 87 -9.84 -11.36 -5.33
N ALA A 88 -10.85 -11.49 -6.21
CA ALA A 88 -11.76 -12.64 -6.19
C ALA A 88 -11.00 -13.97 -6.44
N TYR A 89 -10.06 -13.97 -7.37
CA TYR A 89 -9.20 -15.13 -7.66
C TYR A 89 -8.29 -15.49 -6.49
N LEU A 90 -7.66 -14.48 -5.88
CA LEU A 90 -6.75 -14.68 -4.73
C LEU A 90 -7.50 -15.13 -3.48
N ALA A 91 -8.63 -14.50 -3.17
CA ALA A 91 -9.44 -14.85 -2.01
C ALA A 91 -10.04 -16.25 -2.12
N GLY A 92 -10.43 -16.68 -3.35
CA GLY A 92 -10.91 -18.02 -3.62
C GLY A 92 -9.83 -19.11 -3.55
N GLY A 93 -8.57 -18.73 -3.74
CA GLY A 93 -7.42 -19.64 -3.67
C GLY A 93 -6.68 -19.65 -2.32
N THR A 94 -7.11 -18.85 -1.34
CA THR A 94 -6.56 -18.76 0.02
C THR A 94 -7.67 -18.97 1.05
N SER A 95 -7.33 -19.17 2.34
CA SER A 95 -8.30 -19.58 3.36
C SER A 95 -8.45 -18.61 4.52
N THR A 96 -7.36 -18.02 5.01
CA THR A 96 -7.32 -17.25 6.27
C THR A 96 -6.74 -15.87 6.12
N ILE A 97 -5.77 -15.68 5.21
CA ILE A 97 -5.12 -14.38 5.00
C ILE A 97 -6.13 -13.34 4.52
N ARG A 98 -6.02 -12.12 5.05
CA ARG A 98 -6.81 -10.99 4.54
C ARG A 98 -6.33 -10.62 3.14
N VAL A 99 -7.28 -10.35 2.24
CA VAL A 99 -7.00 -10.02 0.85
C VAL A 99 -7.58 -8.62 0.56
N GLY A 100 -6.83 -7.77 -0.11
CA GLY A 100 -7.30 -6.40 -0.31
C GLY A 100 -6.59 -5.61 -1.40
N ALA A 101 -7.08 -4.40 -1.63
CA ALA A 101 -6.47 -3.45 -2.54
C ALA A 101 -5.49 -2.52 -1.81
N GLY A 102 -4.30 -2.39 -2.39
CA GLY A 102 -3.30 -1.47 -1.88
C GLY A 102 -2.79 -0.49 -2.96
N GLY A 103 -3.75 0.28 -3.60
CA GLY A 103 -5.17 0.52 -3.39
C GLY A 103 -5.94 0.65 -4.69
N ILE A 104 -7.26 0.78 -4.53
CA ILE A 104 -8.12 1.27 -5.60
C ILE A 104 -7.84 2.76 -5.81
N MET A 105 -7.56 3.14 -7.03
CA MET A 105 -7.37 4.56 -7.41
C MET A 105 -8.76 5.19 -7.61
N LEU A 106 -9.42 5.56 -6.48
CA LEU A 106 -10.82 5.93 -6.43
C LEU A 106 -11.23 7.00 -7.47
N PRO A 107 -10.38 8.01 -7.81
CA PRO A 107 -10.75 8.95 -8.88
C PRO A 107 -10.98 8.32 -10.26
N ASN A 108 -10.57 7.09 -10.51
CA ASN A 108 -10.85 6.38 -11.78
C ASN A 108 -12.19 5.65 -11.78
N HIS A 109 -12.87 5.53 -10.65
CA HIS A 109 -14.05 4.69 -10.44
C HIS A 109 -15.25 5.49 -9.93
N ALA A 110 -16.45 4.96 -10.14
CA ALA A 110 -17.65 5.43 -9.46
C ALA A 110 -17.71 4.75 -8.07
N PRO A 111 -17.90 5.50 -6.97
CA PRO A 111 -17.97 4.92 -5.62
C PRO A 111 -18.98 3.77 -5.49
N LEU A 112 -20.15 3.87 -6.13
CA LEU A 112 -21.15 2.80 -6.14
C LEU A 112 -20.59 1.48 -6.71
N VAL A 113 -19.88 1.54 -7.85
CA VAL A 113 -19.30 0.35 -8.48
C VAL A 113 -18.25 -0.31 -7.58
N VAL A 114 -17.41 0.49 -6.91
CA VAL A 114 -16.43 -0.01 -5.95
C VAL A 114 -17.12 -0.66 -4.75
N ALA A 115 -18.19 -0.03 -4.23
CA ALA A 115 -18.97 -0.59 -3.13
C ALA A 115 -19.61 -1.94 -3.49
N GLU A 116 -20.16 -2.07 -4.71
CA GLU A 116 -20.74 -3.33 -5.20
C GLU A 116 -19.68 -4.41 -5.38
N GLN A 117 -18.52 -4.07 -5.96
CA GLN A 117 -17.41 -5.03 -6.15
C GLN A 117 -16.87 -5.53 -4.80
N PHE A 118 -16.55 -4.63 -3.87
CA PHE A 118 -15.99 -5.00 -2.57
C PHE A 118 -17.03 -5.59 -1.64
N GLY A 119 -18.29 -5.18 -1.76
CA GLY A 119 -19.42 -5.82 -1.08
C GLY A 119 -19.65 -7.25 -1.55
N THR A 120 -19.50 -7.51 -2.85
CA THR A 120 -19.54 -8.88 -3.42
C THR A 120 -18.39 -9.73 -2.85
N LEU A 121 -17.16 -9.19 -2.86
CA LEU A 121 -16.00 -9.87 -2.27
C LEU A 121 -16.22 -10.18 -0.79
N ALA A 122 -16.68 -9.22 0.01
CA ALA A 122 -16.92 -9.40 1.44
C ALA A 122 -18.05 -10.39 1.73
N SER A 123 -19.07 -10.46 0.87
CA SER A 123 -20.16 -11.44 0.98
C SER A 123 -19.69 -12.86 0.68
N LEU A 124 -18.76 -13.03 -0.28
CA LEU A 124 -18.17 -14.32 -0.63
C LEU A 124 -17.09 -14.76 0.37
N TYR A 125 -16.33 -13.82 0.93
CA TYR A 125 -15.18 -14.05 1.80
C TYR A 125 -15.28 -13.19 3.07
N PRO A 126 -16.21 -13.50 3.98
CA PRO A 126 -16.46 -12.72 5.19
C PRO A 126 -15.19 -12.49 6.01
N ASP A 127 -15.06 -11.29 6.59
CA ASP A 127 -13.97 -10.86 7.46
C ASP A 127 -12.55 -10.85 6.86
N ARG A 128 -12.42 -11.11 5.56
CA ARG A 128 -11.13 -11.24 4.89
C ARG A 128 -10.80 -10.10 3.91
N ILE A 129 -11.73 -9.21 3.62
CA ILE A 129 -11.56 -8.20 2.56
C ILE A 129 -11.17 -6.85 3.16
N ASP A 130 -10.17 -6.20 2.55
CA ASP A 130 -9.74 -4.83 2.84
C ASP A 130 -9.87 -3.95 1.60
N LEU A 131 -10.26 -2.68 1.79
CA LEU A 131 -10.34 -1.70 0.72
C LEU A 131 -9.42 -0.52 0.99
N GLY A 132 -8.24 -0.54 0.41
CA GLY A 132 -7.34 0.59 0.41
C GLY A 132 -7.65 1.56 -0.74
N LEU A 133 -7.69 2.86 -0.45
CA LEU A 133 -8.06 3.91 -1.39
C LEU A 133 -6.91 4.88 -1.64
N GLY A 134 -6.55 5.07 -2.91
CA GLY A 134 -5.58 6.05 -3.37
C GLY A 134 -6.24 7.25 -4.06
N ARG A 135 -5.70 8.45 -3.83
CA ARG A 135 -6.16 9.69 -4.48
C ARG A 135 -5.54 9.90 -5.87
N ALA A 136 -4.31 9.44 -6.06
CA ALA A 136 -3.64 9.59 -7.34
C ALA A 136 -4.34 8.75 -8.42
N PRO A 137 -4.41 9.21 -9.68
CA PRO A 137 -5.02 8.42 -10.77
C PRO A 137 -4.22 7.16 -11.13
N GLY A 138 -3.00 7.00 -10.61
CA GLY A 138 -2.14 5.81 -10.86
C GLY A 138 -1.75 5.62 -12.32
N SER A 139 -1.90 6.66 -13.18
CA SER A 139 -1.71 6.60 -14.62
C SER A 139 -1.49 7.99 -15.22
N ASP A 140 -1.08 8.03 -16.50
CA ASP A 140 -0.99 9.26 -17.29
C ASP A 140 -2.38 9.81 -17.69
N GLN A 141 -2.41 11.05 -18.22
CA GLN A 141 -3.66 11.71 -18.60
C GLN A 141 -4.45 10.99 -19.71
N MET A 142 -3.79 10.34 -20.65
CA MET A 142 -4.48 9.61 -21.73
C MET A 142 -5.17 8.38 -21.17
N THR A 143 -4.50 7.67 -20.29
CA THR A 143 -5.04 6.50 -19.58
C THR A 143 -6.19 6.91 -18.67
N ALA A 144 -6.08 8.02 -17.92
CA ALA A 144 -7.16 8.54 -17.09
C ALA A 144 -8.43 8.87 -17.92
N ARG A 145 -8.27 9.42 -19.14
CA ARG A 145 -9.39 9.64 -20.08
C ARG A 145 -9.99 8.33 -20.62
N ALA A 146 -9.16 7.31 -20.82
CA ALA A 146 -9.65 5.99 -21.28
C ALA A 146 -10.47 5.27 -20.20
N LEU A 147 -10.08 5.45 -18.92
CA LEU A 147 -10.78 4.86 -17.77
C LEU A 147 -12.10 5.58 -17.46
N ARG A 148 -12.12 6.90 -17.52
CA ARG A 148 -13.28 7.73 -17.18
C ARG A 148 -13.43 8.86 -18.19
N ARG A 149 -14.29 8.67 -19.19
CA ARG A 149 -14.43 9.58 -20.35
C ARG A 149 -14.99 10.96 -19.99
N GLU A 150 -15.89 11.04 -19.01
CA GLU A 150 -16.46 12.30 -18.51
C GLU A 150 -16.11 12.47 -17.04
N ARG A 151 -15.25 13.44 -16.77
CA ARG A 151 -14.95 13.85 -15.39
C ARG A 151 -15.59 15.20 -15.11
N SER A 152 -16.65 15.17 -14.33
CA SER A 152 -17.06 16.31 -13.51
C SER A 152 -16.29 16.36 -12.18
N GLY A 153 -15.55 15.29 -11.83
CA GLY A 153 -14.81 15.15 -10.58
C GLY A 153 -13.29 15.31 -10.74
N SER A 154 -12.67 16.02 -9.84
CA SER A 154 -11.22 16.20 -9.71
C SER A 154 -10.65 15.35 -8.57
N ALA A 155 -9.32 15.31 -8.41
CA ALA A 155 -8.72 14.76 -7.21
C ALA A 155 -9.12 15.54 -5.93
N GLU A 156 -9.78 16.67 -6.08
CA GLU A 156 -10.35 17.50 -5.01
C GLU A 156 -11.62 16.86 -4.43
N ASP A 157 -12.38 16.09 -5.23
CA ASP A 157 -13.60 15.41 -4.80
C ASP A 157 -13.32 14.11 -4.02
N PHE A 158 -12.06 13.68 -3.94
CA PHE A 158 -11.68 12.44 -3.25
C PHE A 158 -12.23 12.31 -1.82
N PRO A 159 -12.28 13.35 -0.96
CA PRO A 159 -12.88 13.24 0.36
C PRO A 159 -14.38 12.93 0.33
N ASP A 160 -15.10 13.47 -0.67
CA ASP A 160 -16.53 13.26 -0.86
C ASP A 160 -16.79 11.86 -1.42
N ASP A 161 -15.99 11.42 -2.41
CA ASP A 161 -16.02 10.06 -2.95
C ASP A 161 -15.78 9.01 -1.84
N VAL A 162 -14.84 9.27 -0.91
CA VAL A 162 -14.59 8.40 0.26
C VAL A 162 -15.81 8.37 1.18
N THR A 163 -16.46 9.52 1.42
CA THR A 163 -17.65 9.60 2.26
C THR A 163 -18.81 8.80 1.63
N GLU A 164 -19.07 9.03 0.34
CA GLU A 164 -20.10 8.31 -0.41
C GLU A 164 -19.88 6.79 -0.39
N LEU A 165 -18.62 6.36 -0.57
CA LEU A 165 -18.26 4.94 -0.50
C LEU A 165 -18.48 4.35 0.90
N MET A 166 -18.15 5.08 1.97
CA MET A 166 -18.42 4.67 3.34
C MET A 166 -19.93 4.53 3.60
N GLU A 167 -20.73 5.43 3.06
CA GLU A 167 -22.21 5.37 3.16
C GLU A 167 -22.78 4.15 2.43
N TYR A 168 -22.27 3.81 1.24
CA TYR A 168 -22.69 2.62 0.52
C TYR A 168 -22.35 1.31 1.21
N LEU A 169 -21.19 1.23 1.89
CA LEU A 169 -20.76 0.02 2.59
C LEU A 169 -21.31 -0.07 4.03
N GLY A 170 -21.74 1.06 4.57
CA GLY A 170 -22.35 1.16 5.90
C GLY A 170 -23.78 0.59 5.99
N PRO A 171 -24.36 0.62 7.19
CA PRO A 171 -25.77 0.25 7.38
C PRO A 171 -26.70 1.17 6.58
N ARG A 172 -27.69 0.58 5.94
CA ARG A 172 -28.68 1.32 5.14
C ARG A 172 -29.49 2.28 6.02
N THR A 173 -29.62 3.53 5.58
CA THR A 173 -30.52 4.50 6.18
C THR A 173 -31.90 4.52 5.46
N PRO A 174 -33.01 4.89 6.14
CA PRO A 174 -34.34 4.89 5.54
C PRO A 174 -34.47 5.79 4.29
N ASP A 175 -33.72 6.90 4.27
CA ASP A 175 -33.81 7.91 3.19
C ASP A 175 -32.82 7.65 2.03
N GLN A 176 -31.98 6.62 2.13
CA GLN A 176 -31.01 6.27 1.11
C GLN A 176 -31.70 5.73 -0.15
N LYS A 177 -31.65 6.53 -1.23
CA LYS A 177 -32.31 6.20 -2.51
C LYS A 177 -31.49 5.25 -3.38
N VAL A 178 -30.16 5.38 -3.34
CA VAL A 178 -29.22 4.52 -4.08
C VAL A 178 -28.52 3.63 -3.08
N ILE A 179 -28.55 2.33 -3.31
CA ILE A 179 -27.94 1.33 -2.42
C ILE A 179 -26.96 0.45 -3.20
N ALA A 180 -25.83 0.13 -2.60
CA ALA A 180 -24.94 -0.88 -3.14
C ALA A 180 -25.43 -2.29 -2.76
N VAL A 181 -25.65 -3.15 -3.73
CA VAL A 181 -26.06 -4.54 -3.49
C VAL A 181 -25.03 -5.47 -4.11
N PRO A 182 -24.38 -6.32 -3.29
CA PRO A 182 -24.60 -6.65 -1.87
C PRO A 182 -23.76 -5.81 -0.85
N GLY A 183 -23.21 -4.64 -1.23
CA GLY A 183 -22.28 -3.84 -0.44
C GLY A 183 -22.84 -3.30 0.88
N SER A 184 -24.13 -2.91 0.89
CA SER A 184 -24.76 -2.25 2.04
C SER A 184 -24.73 -3.11 3.31
N GLY A 185 -24.20 -2.55 4.40
CA GLY A 185 -24.07 -3.23 5.69
C GLY A 185 -22.87 -4.17 5.82
N THR A 186 -22.03 -4.30 4.79
CA THR A 186 -20.82 -5.15 4.87
C THR A 186 -19.71 -4.56 5.71
N ASN A 187 -19.70 -3.23 5.88
CA ASN A 187 -18.69 -2.49 6.63
C ASN A 187 -17.25 -2.90 6.27
N VAL A 188 -16.97 -3.10 4.98
CA VAL A 188 -15.61 -3.43 4.50
C VAL A 188 -14.61 -2.43 5.07
N PRO A 189 -13.52 -2.89 5.74
CA PRO A 189 -12.51 -2.00 6.29
C PRO A 189 -11.86 -1.13 5.22
N ILE A 190 -12.00 0.19 5.36
CA ILE A 190 -11.43 1.19 4.46
C ILE A 190 -10.11 1.69 5.04
N TRP A 191 -9.08 1.76 4.18
CA TRP A 191 -7.77 2.33 4.44
C TRP A 191 -7.54 3.52 3.52
N LEU A 192 -6.92 4.57 4.03
CA LEU A 192 -6.42 5.63 3.15
C LEU A 192 -4.93 5.45 2.90
N LEU A 193 -4.56 5.50 1.62
CA LEU A 193 -3.18 5.34 1.17
C LEU A 193 -2.66 6.62 0.55
N GLY A 194 -1.34 6.79 0.61
CA GLY A 194 -0.68 7.87 -0.11
C GLY A 194 0.75 8.09 0.30
N SER A 195 1.42 8.94 -0.47
CA SER A 195 2.78 9.42 -0.23
C SER A 195 2.82 10.92 0.10
N SER A 196 1.65 11.53 0.37
CA SER A 196 1.50 12.96 0.63
C SER A 196 0.89 13.24 1.99
N LEU A 197 1.08 14.47 2.48
CA LEU A 197 0.51 14.93 3.75
C LEU A 197 -1.02 15.00 3.71
N PHE A 198 -1.62 15.20 2.53
CA PHE A 198 -3.08 15.28 2.37
C PHE A 198 -3.79 13.99 2.81
N SER A 199 -3.34 12.83 2.30
CA SER A 199 -3.94 11.54 2.66
C SER A 199 -3.76 11.23 4.15
N ALA A 200 -2.62 11.62 4.72
CA ALA A 200 -2.32 11.50 6.15
C ALA A 200 -3.30 12.31 7.00
N GLN A 201 -3.51 13.57 6.63
CA GLN A 201 -4.45 14.47 7.33
C GLN A 201 -5.89 13.94 7.22
N LEU A 202 -6.32 13.58 6.01
CA LEU A 202 -7.68 13.06 5.78
C LEU A 202 -7.93 11.78 6.58
N ALA A 203 -6.98 10.83 6.58
CA ALA A 203 -7.09 9.60 7.36
C ALA A 203 -7.21 9.89 8.86
N GLY A 204 -6.40 10.81 9.38
CA GLY A 204 -6.46 11.24 10.77
C GLY A 204 -7.82 11.86 11.13
N MET A 205 -8.29 12.82 10.35
CA MET A 205 -9.59 13.48 10.58
C MET A 205 -10.79 12.52 10.50
N ARG A 206 -10.68 11.47 9.69
CA ARG A 206 -11.74 10.45 9.53
C ARG A 206 -11.62 9.28 10.53
N GLY A 207 -10.55 9.23 11.32
CA GLY A 207 -10.29 8.10 12.23
C GLY A 207 -10.10 6.77 11.49
N LEU A 208 -9.53 6.81 10.27
CA LEU A 208 -9.28 5.64 9.44
C LEU A 208 -7.82 5.19 9.56
N PRO A 209 -7.52 3.90 9.34
CA PRO A 209 -6.14 3.43 9.25
C PRO A 209 -5.42 4.03 8.03
N TYR A 210 -4.14 4.32 8.19
CA TYR A 210 -3.32 4.99 7.19
C TYR A 210 -2.16 4.12 6.74
N ALA A 211 -2.01 3.97 5.41
CA ALA A 211 -0.87 3.28 4.81
C ALA A 211 -0.02 4.27 4.00
N PHE A 212 1.24 4.46 4.42
CA PHE A 212 2.17 5.33 3.71
C PHE A 212 2.97 4.54 2.66
N ALA A 213 2.96 5.03 1.43
CA ALA A 213 3.61 4.39 0.29
C ALA A 213 5.13 4.67 0.24
N SER A 214 5.84 4.34 1.32
CA SER A 214 7.29 4.59 1.44
C SER A 214 8.16 3.72 0.53
N HIS A 215 7.60 2.69 -0.07
CA HIS A 215 8.28 1.85 -1.04
C HIS A 215 8.66 2.57 -2.36
N PHE A 216 8.08 3.74 -2.63
CA PHE A 216 8.47 4.57 -3.77
C PHE A 216 8.61 6.07 -3.44
N ALA A 217 8.18 6.53 -2.26
CA ALA A 217 8.25 7.94 -1.88
C ALA A 217 8.65 8.12 -0.40
N PRO A 218 9.83 7.68 0.04
CA PRO A 218 10.21 7.67 1.45
C PRO A 218 10.38 9.06 2.07
N ARG A 219 10.61 10.09 1.25
CA ARG A 219 11.03 11.43 1.68
C ARG A 219 10.12 12.09 2.73
N TYR A 220 8.82 11.95 2.58
CA TYR A 220 7.83 12.60 3.47
C TYR A 220 7.26 11.69 4.54
N MET A 221 7.79 10.48 4.70
CA MET A 221 7.24 9.46 5.58
C MET A 221 7.08 9.93 7.03
N HIS A 222 8.13 10.43 7.62
CA HIS A 222 8.10 10.88 9.03
C HIS A 222 7.13 12.05 9.25
N GLU A 223 7.09 12.98 8.31
CA GLU A 223 6.15 14.10 8.39
C GLU A 223 4.70 13.64 8.22
N ALA A 224 4.43 12.74 7.29
CA ALA A 224 3.10 12.19 7.07
C ALA A 224 2.59 11.40 8.29
N ILE A 225 3.43 10.57 8.91
CA ILE A 225 3.10 9.86 10.15
C ILE A 225 2.75 10.85 11.27
N ARG A 226 3.54 11.93 11.43
CA ARG A 226 3.29 12.98 12.42
C ARG A 226 1.98 13.70 12.14
N VAL A 227 1.73 14.09 10.88
CA VAL A 227 0.48 14.73 10.46
C VAL A 227 -0.72 13.84 10.75
N TYR A 228 -0.67 12.56 10.39
CA TYR A 228 -1.73 11.59 10.65
C TYR A 228 -2.03 11.48 12.15
N ARG A 229 -1.00 11.27 12.99
CA ARG A 229 -1.17 11.14 14.44
C ARG A 229 -1.70 12.40 15.11
N ASN A 230 -1.26 13.57 14.66
CA ASN A 230 -1.70 14.85 15.21
C ASN A 230 -3.16 15.21 14.86
N HIS A 231 -3.66 14.75 13.71
CA HIS A 231 -5.03 15.01 13.27
C HIS A 231 -5.99 13.86 13.59
N PHE A 232 -5.50 12.77 14.18
CA PHE A 232 -6.31 11.59 14.43
C PHE A 232 -7.44 11.90 15.41
N GLN A 233 -8.65 11.55 14.98
CA GLN A 233 -9.87 11.58 15.78
C GLN A 233 -10.40 10.15 15.91
N PRO A 234 -10.65 9.66 17.13
CA PRO A 234 -11.29 8.36 17.32
C PRO A 234 -12.61 8.25 16.55
N SER A 235 -12.86 7.10 15.96
CA SER A 235 -14.06 6.80 15.19
C SER A 235 -14.64 5.44 15.58
N ALA A 236 -15.74 5.03 14.94
CA ALA A 236 -16.27 3.66 15.08
C ALA A 236 -15.31 2.59 14.54
N VAL A 237 -14.29 2.98 13.74
CA VAL A 237 -13.31 2.06 13.13
C VAL A 237 -12.08 1.89 14.01
N LEU A 238 -11.57 2.99 14.59
CA LEU A 238 -10.33 3.00 15.37
C LEU A 238 -10.43 3.94 16.58
N ASP A 239 -10.01 3.45 17.75
CA ASP A 239 -9.85 4.25 18.97
C ASP A 239 -8.51 5.00 19.02
N LYS A 240 -7.51 4.53 18.30
CA LYS A 240 -6.14 5.07 18.23
C LYS A 240 -5.57 4.97 16.82
N PRO A 241 -4.57 5.84 16.47
CA PRO A 241 -3.92 5.78 15.16
C PRO A 241 -3.37 4.40 14.84
N TYR A 242 -3.51 3.98 13.58
CA TYR A 242 -2.92 2.76 13.04
C TYR A 242 -2.13 3.09 11.76
N VAL A 243 -0.82 2.90 11.81
CA VAL A 243 0.12 3.24 10.72
C VAL A 243 0.69 1.98 10.09
N MET A 244 0.51 1.84 8.78
CA MET A 244 1.18 0.84 7.95
C MET A 244 2.22 1.52 7.05
N LEU A 245 3.38 0.89 6.86
CA LEU A 245 4.44 1.39 5.98
C LEU A 245 4.74 0.40 4.86
N GLY A 246 4.80 0.90 3.61
CA GLY A 246 5.23 0.14 2.45
C GLY A 246 6.76 0.06 2.39
N VAL A 247 7.32 -1.15 2.31
CA VAL A 247 8.77 -1.39 2.38
C VAL A 247 9.21 -2.29 1.22
N PRO A 248 10.15 -1.87 0.36
CA PRO A 248 10.73 -2.76 -0.64
C PRO A 248 11.62 -3.82 0.02
N LEU A 249 11.51 -5.07 -0.42
CA LEU A 249 12.24 -6.21 0.12
C LEU A 249 13.01 -6.95 -0.98
N SER A 250 14.28 -7.23 -0.71
CA SER A 250 15.12 -8.12 -1.50
C SER A 250 16.04 -8.90 -0.53
N ALA A 251 15.45 -9.85 0.21
CA ALA A 251 16.18 -10.68 1.15
C ALA A 251 16.67 -11.99 0.48
N ALA A 252 17.87 -12.43 0.79
CA ALA A 252 18.45 -13.68 0.36
C ALA A 252 19.26 -14.30 1.51
N ASP A 253 19.82 -15.50 1.30
CA ASP A 253 20.56 -16.20 2.37
C ASP A 253 21.87 -15.49 2.76
N THR A 254 22.45 -14.70 1.82
CA THR A 254 23.61 -13.84 2.07
C THR A 254 23.41 -12.42 1.57
N ASP A 255 24.19 -11.47 2.08
CA ASP A 255 24.17 -10.07 1.63
C ASP A 255 24.54 -9.95 0.15
N GLU A 256 25.56 -10.68 -0.30
CA GLU A 256 26.04 -10.66 -1.69
C GLU A 256 24.98 -11.17 -2.65
N GLN A 257 24.29 -12.25 -2.30
CA GLN A 257 23.20 -12.80 -3.10
C GLN A 257 22.03 -11.82 -3.18
N ALA A 258 21.67 -11.20 -2.06
CA ALA A 258 20.60 -10.20 -2.02
C ALA A 258 20.89 -8.99 -2.91
N GLU A 259 22.14 -8.45 -2.85
CA GLU A 259 22.56 -7.34 -3.71
C GLU A 259 22.55 -7.73 -5.21
N TYR A 260 23.02 -8.93 -5.56
CA TYR A 260 22.92 -9.45 -6.92
C TYR A 260 21.46 -9.49 -7.41
N LEU A 261 20.57 -10.12 -6.63
CA LEU A 261 19.15 -10.26 -6.99
C LEU A 261 18.42 -8.89 -7.07
N ALA A 262 18.80 -7.94 -6.21
CA ALA A 262 18.25 -6.58 -6.20
C ALA A 262 18.57 -5.79 -7.48
N THR A 263 19.61 -6.17 -8.26
CA THR A 263 19.92 -5.51 -9.53
C THR A 263 18.77 -5.59 -10.54
N SER A 264 17.92 -6.62 -10.48
CA SER A 264 16.68 -6.69 -11.27
C SER A 264 15.71 -5.55 -10.90
N VAL A 265 15.58 -5.24 -9.60
CA VAL A 265 14.76 -4.12 -9.11
C VAL A 265 15.38 -2.78 -9.53
N TYR A 266 16.70 -2.63 -9.42
CA TYR A 266 17.40 -1.40 -9.84
C TYR A 266 17.20 -1.12 -11.31
N GLN A 267 17.30 -2.14 -12.19
CA GLN A 267 17.03 -2.03 -13.63
C GLN A 267 15.58 -1.57 -13.88
N ARG A 268 14.60 -2.09 -13.13
CA ARG A 268 13.19 -1.72 -13.29
C ARG A 268 12.92 -0.27 -12.87
N ILE A 269 13.48 0.19 -11.74
CA ILE A 269 13.36 1.59 -11.32
C ILE A 269 14.05 2.53 -12.30
N LEU A 270 15.23 2.16 -12.82
CA LEU A 270 15.91 2.91 -13.84
C LEU A 270 15.07 2.99 -15.15
N ALA A 271 14.41 1.90 -15.55
CA ALA A 271 13.50 1.87 -16.68
C ALA A 271 12.29 2.79 -16.47
N LEU A 272 11.71 2.80 -15.26
CA LEU A 272 10.64 3.73 -14.88
C LEU A 272 11.07 5.19 -15.05
N MET A 273 12.25 5.55 -14.56
CA MET A 273 12.77 6.92 -14.65
C MET A 273 13.04 7.35 -16.10
N ARG A 274 13.40 6.40 -16.97
CA ARG A 274 13.65 6.64 -18.41
C ARG A 274 12.39 6.54 -19.27
N GLY A 275 11.23 6.18 -18.70
CA GLY A 275 9.98 5.96 -19.45
C GLY A 275 10.05 4.74 -20.38
N HIS A 276 10.84 3.74 -20.01
CA HIS A 276 10.97 2.49 -20.75
C HIS A 276 10.02 1.41 -20.23
N SER A 277 9.97 0.24 -20.92
CA SER A 277 9.23 -0.94 -20.49
C SER A 277 9.60 -1.36 -19.08
N LEU A 278 8.57 -1.62 -18.23
CA LEU A 278 8.71 -2.04 -16.84
C LEU A 278 8.74 -3.56 -16.66
N MET A 279 8.75 -4.33 -17.76
CA MET A 279 8.91 -5.78 -17.67
C MET A 279 10.22 -6.12 -16.96
N GLN A 280 10.15 -7.02 -15.99
CA GLN A 280 11.31 -7.42 -15.22
C GLN A 280 12.38 -8.07 -16.09
N ARG A 281 13.62 -7.73 -15.84
CA ARG A 281 14.82 -8.30 -16.45
C ARG A 281 15.60 -9.12 -15.44
N PRO A 282 16.37 -10.16 -15.89
CA PRO A 282 17.19 -10.94 -14.97
C PRO A 282 18.22 -10.05 -14.26
N PRO A 283 18.66 -10.45 -13.05
CA PRO A 283 19.71 -9.76 -12.35
C PRO A 283 21.03 -9.80 -13.15
N VAL A 284 21.90 -8.83 -12.88
CA VAL A 284 23.21 -8.66 -13.50
C VAL A 284 24.30 -8.60 -12.42
N ASP A 285 25.53 -9.00 -12.78
CA ASP A 285 26.66 -9.00 -11.84
C ASP A 285 27.04 -7.59 -11.37
N SER A 286 26.84 -6.58 -12.23
CA SER A 286 27.06 -5.17 -11.89
C SER A 286 26.09 -4.28 -12.65
N MET A 287 25.67 -3.20 -12.01
CA MET A 287 24.94 -2.11 -12.66
C MET A 287 25.87 -1.08 -13.34
N ASP A 288 27.19 -1.23 -13.21
CA ASP A 288 28.14 -0.34 -13.84
C ASP A 288 27.99 -0.37 -15.37
N GLY A 289 27.96 0.82 -15.98
CA GLY A 289 27.70 0.99 -17.40
C GLY A 289 26.22 0.91 -17.82
N LEU A 290 25.32 0.48 -16.94
CA LEU A 290 23.87 0.49 -17.19
C LEU A 290 23.22 1.81 -16.76
N TRP A 291 23.75 2.46 -15.75
CA TRP A 291 23.28 3.76 -15.24
C TRP A 291 24.39 4.83 -15.25
N LEU A 292 23.98 6.08 -15.31
CA LEU A 292 24.84 7.23 -15.08
C LEU A 292 24.93 7.54 -13.57
N PRO A 293 25.96 8.29 -13.10
CA PRO A 293 26.11 8.60 -11.66
C PRO A 293 24.87 9.23 -11.03
N HIS A 294 24.25 10.20 -11.69
CA HIS A 294 23.02 10.84 -11.18
C HIS A 294 21.80 9.91 -11.17
N GLU A 295 21.71 8.94 -12.09
CA GLU A 295 20.66 7.94 -12.10
C GLU A 295 20.82 6.94 -10.95
N ARG A 296 22.06 6.54 -10.64
CA ARG A 296 22.37 5.74 -9.47
C ARG A 296 21.88 6.42 -8.19
N GLU A 297 22.17 7.71 -8.01
CA GLU A 297 21.69 8.50 -6.87
C GLU A 297 20.16 8.58 -6.83
N ALA A 298 19.52 8.77 -7.98
CA ALA A 298 18.06 8.81 -8.07
C ALA A 298 17.41 7.45 -7.70
N VAL A 299 17.95 6.33 -8.21
CA VAL A 299 17.50 4.97 -7.85
C VAL A 299 17.69 4.72 -6.35
N ALA A 300 18.86 5.08 -5.81
CA ALA A 300 19.15 4.95 -4.36
C ALA A 300 18.19 5.79 -3.51
N SER A 301 17.87 7.01 -3.94
CA SER A 301 16.90 7.87 -3.26
C SER A 301 15.47 7.29 -3.31
N PHE A 302 15.07 6.74 -4.46
CA PHE A 302 13.77 6.09 -4.63
C PHE A 302 13.63 4.87 -3.72
N LEU A 303 14.67 4.05 -3.62
CA LEU A 303 14.74 2.84 -2.81
C LEU A 303 15.30 3.08 -1.40
N GLY A 304 15.21 4.31 -0.88
CA GLY A 304 15.86 4.71 0.38
C GLY A 304 15.49 3.89 1.61
N LEU A 305 14.35 3.17 1.58
CA LEU A 305 13.91 2.26 2.65
C LEU A 305 14.03 0.78 2.26
N ALA A 306 14.68 0.46 1.13
CA ALA A 306 14.75 -0.92 0.68
C ALA A 306 15.54 -1.80 1.68
N MET A 307 14.93 -2.91 2.03
CA MET A 307 15.51 -3.98 2.83
C MET A 307 16.23 -4.94 1.89
N VAL A 308 17.54 -4.70 1.66
CA VAL A 308 18.41 -5.56 0.84
C VAL A 308 19.48 -6.16 1.75
N GLY A 309 19.57 -7.50 1.76
CA GLY A 309 20.57 -8.22 2.55
C GLY A 309 20.13 -9.60 3.03
N GLY A 310 21.02 -10.24 3.78
CA GLY A 310 20.75 -11.46 4.53
C GLY A 310 19.93 -11.20 5.79
N PRO A 311 19.59 -12.27 6.55
CA PRO A 311 18.68 -12.19 7.70
C PRO A 311 19.11 -11.17 8.75
N GLU A 312 20.38 -11.14 9.13
CA GLU A 312 20.89 -10.24 10.18
C GLU A 312 20.80 -8.77 9.76
N LYS A 313 21.17 -8.47 8.52
CA LYS A 313 21.10 -7.11 7.96
C LYS A 313 19.66 -6.63 7.82
N ILE A 314 18.75 -7.52 7.40
CA ILE A 314 17.29 -7.23 7.34
C ILE A 314 16.77 -6.92 8.74
N ARG A 315 17.09 -7.74 9.75
CA ARG A 315 16.68 -7.51 11.14
C ARG A 315 17.13 -6.14 11.63
N ALA A 316 18.41 -5.83 11.50
CA ALA A 316 18.96 -4.55 11.96
C ALA A 316 18.30 -3.35 11.30
N LYS A 317 18.03 -3.41 9.98
CA LYS A 317 17.32 -2.33 9.27
C LYS A 317 15.87 -2.17 9.71
N LEU A 318 15.16 -3.26 9.98
CA LEU A 318 13.77 -3.24 10.44
C LEU A 318 13.67 -2.67 11.86
N ASP A 319 14.59 -3.05 12.76
CA ASP A 319 14.62 -2.50 14.12
C ASP A 319 14.80 -0.97 14.09
N VAL A 320 15.72 -0.46 13.27
CA VAL A 320 15.91 1.00 13.08
C VAL A 320 14.65 1.66 12.50
N LEU A 321 13.99 1.04 11.52
CA LEU A 321 12.76 1.59 10.95
C LEU A 321 11.65 1.68 12.00
N LEU A 322 11.48 0.65 12.81
CA LEU A 322 10.46 0.62 13.87
C LEU A 322 10.76 1.63 14.98
N GLU A 323 12.03 1.76 15.39
CA GLU A 323 12.46 2.79 16.35
C GLU A 323 12.07 4.21 15.87
N GLN A 324 12.29 4.49 14.60
CA GLN A 324 12.04 5.80 14.02
C GLN A 324 10.56 6.10 13.78
N THR A 325 9.72 5.07 13.57
CA THR A 325 8.36 5.27 13.05
C THR A 325 7.26 4.82 14.01
N ASP A 326 7.55 3.91 14.94
CA ASP A 326 6.53 3.24 15.79
C ASP A 326 5.35 2.73 14.93
N ALA A 327 5.64 2.13 13.76
CA ALA A 327 4.63 1.60 12.85
C ALA A 327 3.87 0.43 13.49
N ASP A 328 2.59 0.26 13.13
CA ASP A 328 1.74 -0.83 13.61
C ASP A 328 1.81 -2.06 12.68
N GLU A 329 2.13 -1.83 11.41
CA GLU A 329 2.24 -2.86 10.39
C GLU A 329 3.24 -2.46 9.31
N LEU A 330 3.96 -3.45 8.77
CA LEU A 330 4.84 -3.28 7.63
C LEU A 330 4.30 -4.12 6.45
N ILE A 331 4.12 -3.48 5.29
CA ILE A 331 3.67 -4.16 4.08
C ILE A 331 4.77 -4.16 3.04
N PHE A 332 5.20 -5.34 2.63
CA PHE A 332 6.40 -5.51 1.81
C PHE A 332 6.07 -5.73 0.34
N THR A 333 6.84 -5.08 -0.54
CA THR A 333 6.89 -5.38 -1.98
C THR A 333 8.16 -6.14 -2.28
N CYS A 334 8.10 -7.18 -3.12
CA CYS A 334 9.27 -7.92 -3.57
C CYS A 334 9.18 -8.13 -5.09
N ASP A 335 10.02 -7.43 -5.83
CA ASP A 335 10.04 -7.41 -7.30
C ASP A 335 11.26 -8.16 -7.87
N MET A 336 11.75 -9.19 -7.20
CA MET A 336 12.81 -10.07 -7.71
C MET A 336 12.36 -10.80 -8.96
N TYR A 337 13.29 -11.07 -9.87
CA TYR A 337 13.01 -11.63 -11.21
C TYR A 337 12.43 -13.03 -11.20
N LYS A 338 13.04 -13.95 -10.44
CA LYS A 338 12.56 -15.32 -10.31
C LYS A 338 11.52 -15.42 -9.19
N HIS A 339 10.47 -16.17 -9.45
CA HIS A 339 9.42 -16.36 -8.46
C HIS A 339 9.91 -17.07 -7.21
N GLU A 340 10.80 -18.06 -7.36
CA GLU A 340 11.41 -18.80 -6.27
C GLU A 340 12.21 -17.90 -5.34
N ASP A 341 12.97 -16.93 -5.89
CA ASP A 341 13.71 -15.94 -5.10
C ASP A 341 12.75 -15.02 -4.32
N ARG A 342 11.59 -14.65 -4.92
CA ARG A 342 10.53 -13.91 -4.22
C ARG A 342 9.99 -14.69 -3.03
N LEU A 343 9.65 -15.97 -3.22
CA LEU A 343 9.16 -16.85 -2.14
C LEU A 343 10.18 -16.93 -1.02
N ARG A 344 11.47 -17.19 -1.37
CA ARG A 344 12.56 -17.27 -0.38
C ARG A 344 12.74 -15.96 0.40
N SER A 345 12.62 -14.82 -0.27
CA SER A 345 12.72 -13.50 0.36
C SER A 345 11.65 -13.30 1.45
N TYR A 346 10.40 -13.72 1.19
CA TYR A 346 9.32 -13.68 2.19
C TYR A 346 9.51 -14.71 3.31
N GLU A 347 10.09 -15.90 3.04
CA GLU A 347 10.46 -16.87 4.09
C GLU A 347 11.49 -16.28 5.06
N ILE A 348 12.56 -15.67 4.53
CA ILE A 348 13.58 -15.01 5.33
C ILE A 348 12.98 -13.92 6.20
N LEU A 349 12.11 -13.09 5.63
CA LEU A 349 11.42 -12.06 6.39
C LEU A 349 10.56 -12.64 7.53
N ALA A 350 9.82 -13.71 7.27
CA ALA A 350 9.03 -14.38 8.31
C ALA A 350 9.90 -14.94 9.43
N GLN A 351 11.03 -15.56 9.09
CA GLN A 351 12.02 -16.05 10.06
C GLN A 351 12.60 -14.89 10.90
N VAL A 352 12.92 -13.78 10.28
CA VAL A 352 13.43 -12.57 10.96
C VAL A 352 12.37 -11.95 11.88
N ALA A 353 11.10 -11.98 11.49
CA ALA A 353 10.02 -11.36 12.26
C ALA A 353 9.53 -12.21 13.43
N HIS A 354 9.54 -13.53 13.31
CA HIS A 354 8.94 -14.44 14.28
C HIS A 354 9.98 -15.34 15.02
N GLY A 355 11.25 -15.32 14.56
CA GLY A 355 12.32 -16.18 15.01
C GLY A 355 13.10 -15.79 16.10
#